data_48c15401088e62fb71eddc2782bba06d
#
_entry.id   48c15401088e62fb71eddc2782bba06d
#
_cell.length_a   1.000
_cell.length_b   1.000
_cell.length_c   1.000
_cell.angle_alpha   90.00
_cell.angle_beta   90.00
_cell.angle_gamma   90.00
#
_symmetry.space_group_name_H-M   'P 1'
#
loop_
_entity.id
_entity.type
_entity.pdbx_description
1 polymer ?
#
loop_
_entity_poly.entity_id
_entity_poly.type
_entity_poly.pdbx_seq_one_letter_code
_entity_poly.pdbx_strand_id
1 'polypeptide(L)'
;MITTLRRSTIALLASSLLLTIGRGATLPFMTIYLTRRFQLEVDVIGYALSLALVVGVLFSMGFGILADRFDKKRYMVWSVLVFILGFSAIPLVNNALLVVIFFALINCAYSVFSTVLKAWFADRLTAEKKARIFSLNYTILNIGWTVGPPIGTLLVMHSINLPFWLAAACAAFPLVFIQLFLQRDDAAAAQPGAAPWSPSVLLRDRAL
;
A
#
# COMPACT_ATOMS: atom_id res chain seq x y z
N MET A 1 -22.39 9.85 14.17
CA MET A 1 -21.03 10.32 13.85
C MET A 1 -19.91 9.49 14.51
N ILE A 2 -19.91 9.26 15.83
CA ILE A 2 -18.86 8.49 16.54
C ILE A 2 -18.81 7.02 16.10
N THR A 3 -19.94 6.37 15.90
CA THR A 3 -20.03 4.97 15.45
C THR A 3 -19.53 4.76 14.03
N THR A 4 -19.78 5.71 13.13
CA THR A 4 -19.34 5.68 11.72
C THR A 4 -17.83 5.83 11.64
N LEU A 5 -17.23 6.76 12.36
CA LEU A 5 -15.78 6.95 12.43
C LEU A 5 -15.09 5.69 12.97
N ARG A 6 -15.65 5.02 13.97
CA ARG A 6 -15.14 3.75 14.49
C ARG A 6 -15.18 2.65 13.45
N ARG A 7 -16.27 2.52 12.67
CA ARG A 7 -16.40 1.51 11.60
C ARG A 7 -15.40 1.76 10.48
N SER A 8 -15.24 3.01 10.02
CA SER A 8 -14.26 3.38 9.01
C SER A 8 -12.82 3.08 9.46
N THR A 9 -12.47 3.36 10.72
CA THR A 9 -11.14 3.07 11.27
C THR A 9 -10.87 1.56 11.28
N ILE A 10 -11.83 0.76 11.72
CA ILE A 10 -11.69 -0.71 11.72
C ILE A 10 -11.55 -1.25 10.29
N ALA A 11 -12.37 -0.76 9.36
CA ALA A 11 -12.30 -1.16 7.96
C ALA A 11 -10.93 -0.84 7.33
N LEU A 12 -10.36 0.32 7.64
CA LEU A 12 -9.03 0.72 7.16
C LEU A 12 -7.90 -0.11 7.78
N LEU A 13 -7.99 -0.44 9.08
CA LEU A 13 -7.02 -1.32 9.74
C LEU A 13 -7.08 -2.74 9.18
N ALA A 14 -8.28 -3.27 8.95
CA ALA A 14 -8.47 -4.57 8.30
C ALA A 14 -7.95 -4.56 6.86
N SER A 15 -8.16 -3.48 6.12
CA SER A 15 -7.60 -3.28 4.77
C SER A 15 -6.08 -3.28 4.78
N SER A 16 -5.47 -2.58 5.74
CA SER A 16 -4.02 -2.54 5.93
C SER A 16 -3.46 -3.94 6.21
N LEU A 17 -4.12 -4.74 7.06
CA LEU A 17 -3.74 -6.11 7.34
C LEU A 17 -3.76 -6.98 6.07
N LEU A 18 -4.88 -6.99 5.35
CA LEU A 18 -5.08 -7.85 4.18
C LEU A 18 -4.10 -7.52 3.05
N LEU A 19 -3.88 -6.22 2.76
CA LEU A 19 -2.89 -5.79 1.78
C LEU A 19 -1.47 -6.20 2.20
N THR A 20 -1.16 -6.14 3.49
CA THR A 20 0.17 -6.51 4.00
C THR A 20 0.38 -8.01 3.99
N ILE A 21 -0.64 -8.82 4.29
CA ILE A 21 -0.58 -10.29 4.15
C ILE A 21 -0.32 -10.66 2.70
N GLY A 22 -1.10 -10.12 1.76
CA GLY A 22 -0.92 -10.37 0.33
C GLY A 22 0.49 -10.01 -0.15
N ARG A 23 1.00 -8.86 0.26
CA ARG A 23 2.36 -8.42 -0.07
C ARG A 23 3.42 -9.29 0.59
N GLY A 24 3.26 -9.65 1.86
CA GLY A 24 4.17 -10.55 2.58
C GLY A 24 4.21 -11.95 2.00
N ALA A 25 3.09 -12.45 1.47
CA ALA A 25 3.00 -13.73 0.81
C ALA A 25 3.67 -13.78 -0.57
N THR A 26 3.94 -12.63 -1.20
CA THR A 26 4.46 -12.55 -2.58
C THR A 26 5.89 -12.05 -2.66
N LEU A 27 6.26 -11.03 -1.87
CA LEU A 27 7.57 -10.36 -1.96
C LEU A 27 8.78 -11.30 -1.86
N PRO A 28 8.86 -12.21 -0.86
CA PRO A 28 10.00 -13.10 -0.73
C PRO A 28 10.14 -14.07 -1.92
N PHE A 29 9.04 -14.35 -2.61
CA PHE A 29 8.99 -15.32 -3.70
C PHE A 29 9.18 -14.71 -5.09
N MET A 30 9.27 -13.39 -5.20
CA MET A 30 9.43 -12.71 -6.49
C MET A 30 10.73 -13.15 -7.19
N THR A 31 11.83 -13.27 -6.45
CA THR A 31 13.10 -13.76 -6.98
C THR A 31 12.95 -15.20 -7.50
N ILE A 32 12.35 -16.09 -6.71
CA ILE A 32 12.11 -17.48 -7.10
C ILE A 32 11.21 -17.54 -8.33
N TYR A 33 10.19 -16.70 -8.39
CA TYR A 33 9.29 -16.59 -9.53
C TYR A 33 10.02 -16.22 -10.83
N LEU A 34 10.83 -15.16 -10.78
CA LEU A 34 11.58 -14.68 -11.95
C LEU A 34 12.63 -15.68 -12.39
N THR A 35 13.35 -16.31 -11.45
CA THR A 35 14.33 -17.37 -11.77
C THR A 35 13.66 -18.58 -12.40
N ARG A 36 12.59 -19.11 -11.81
CA ARG A 36 11.95 -20.34 -12.32
C ARG A 36 11.21 -20.15 -13.64
N ARG A 37 10.56 -18.99 -13.83
CA ARG A 37 9.73 -18.75 -15.00
C ARG A 37 10.49 -18.20 -16.20
N PHE A 38 11.50 -17.35 -15.95
CA PHE A 38 12.23 -16.63 -17.01
C PHE A 38 13.71 -16.99 -17.09
N GLN A 39 14.20 -17.88 -16.23
CA GLN A 39 15.59 -18.34 -16.17
C GLN A 39 16.60 -17.17 -16.01
N LEU A 40 16.20 -16.11 -15.32
CA LEU A 40 17.05 -14.96 -15.07
C LEU A 40 18.06 -15.27 -13.97
N GLU A 41 19.27 -14.72 -14.12
CA GLU A 41 20.30 -14.76 -13.09
C GLU A 41 19.89 -13.94 -11.86
N VAL A 42 20.28 -14.41 -10.67
CA VAL A 42 19.89 -13.80 -9.39
C VAL A 42 20.34 -12.34 -9.29
N ASP A 43 21.52 -12.02 -9.84
CA ASP A 43 22.07 -10.67 -9.83
C ASP A 43 21.22 -9.70 -10.65
N VAL A 44 20.79 -10.11 -11.85
CA VAL A 44 19.91 -9.33 -12.72
C VAL A 44 18.57 -9.08 -12.03
N ILE A 45 18.02 -10.11 -11.37
CA ILE A 45 16.78 -9.99 -10.61
C ILE A 45 16.97 -9.01 -9.45
N GLY A 46 18.08 -9.12 -8.72
CA GLY A 46 18.41 -8.23 -7.61
C GLY A 46 18.42 -6.76 -8.03
N TYR A 47 19.11 -6.44 -9.13
CA TYR A 47 19.13 -5.07 -9.68
C TYR A 47 17.75 -4.62 -10.15
N ALA A 48 17.01 -5.45 -10.87
CA ALA A 48 15.69 -5.12 -11.39
C ALA A 48 14.68 -4.84 -10.26
N LEU A 49 14.64 -5.70 -9.24
CA LEU A 49 13.74 -5.52 -8.10
C LEU A 49 14.14 -4.32 -7.22
N SER A 50 15.43 -4.09 -7.02
CA SER A 50 15.93 -2.92 -6.28
C SER A 50 15.55 -1.62 -7.00
N LEU A 51 15.75 -1.56 -8.32
CA LEU A 51 15.34 -0.40 -9.13
C LEU A 51 13.83 -0.19 -9.07
N ALA A 52 13.04 -1.27 -9.18
CA ALA A 52 11.59 -1.20 -9.08
C ALA A 52 11.12 -0.65 -7.72
N LEU A 53 11.79 -1.02 -6.63
CA LEU A 53 11.49 -0.48 -5.30
C LEU A 53 11.83 1.01 -5.19
N VAL A 54 13.01 1.42 -5.66
CA VAL A 54 13.44 2.83 -5.65
C VAL A 54 12.48 3.69 -6.47
N VAL A 55 12.17 3.27 -7.69
CA VAL A 55 11.20 3.95 -8.55
C VAL A 55 9.83 4.03 -7.88
N GLY A 56 9.35 2.93 -7.30
CA GLY A 56 8.08 2.89 -6.57
C GLY A 56 8.04 3.88 -5.40
N VAL A 57 9.12 4.02 -4.64
CA VAL A 57 9.23 5.00 -3.54
C VAL A 57 9.22 6.44 -4.07
N LEU A 58 10.02 6.75 -5.09
CA LEU A 58 10.07 8.10 -5.68
C LEU A 58 8.71 8.55 -6.21
N PHE A 59 8.03 7.68 -6.95
CA PHE A 59 6.68 7.97 -7.43
C PHE A 59 5.68 8.13 -6.27
N SER A 60 5.78 7.30 -5.22
CA SER A 60 4.88 7.40 -4.06
C SER A 60 5.04 8.71 -3.30
N MET A 61 6.24 9.29 -3.25
CA MET A 61 6.47 10.61 -2.66
C MET A 61 5.72 11.70 -3.44
N GLY A 62 5.81 11.69 -4.77
CA GLY A 62 5.06 12.61 -5.63
C GLY A 62 3.54 12.48 -5.47
N PHE A 63 3.03 11.25 -5.46
CA PHE A 63 1.62 10.98 -5.24
C PHE A 63 1.16 11.30 -3.81
N GLY A 64 2.03 11.20 -2.80
CA GLY A 64 1.74 11.60 -1.43
C GLY A 64 1.42 13.09 -1.33
N ILE A 65 2.23 13.95 -1.95
CA ILE A 65 2.00 15.40 -2.00
C ILE A 65 0.69 15.72 -2.75
N LEU A 66 0.40 14.96 -3.80
CA LEU A 66 -0.82 15.14 -4.58
C LEU A 66 -2.08 14.69 -3.82
N ALA A 67 -1.95 13.67 -2.97
CA ALA A 67 -3.06 13.12 -2.17
C ALA A 67 -3.65 14.14 -1.19
N ASP A 68 -2.89 15.13 -0.75
CA ASP A 68 -3.38 16.20 0.14
C ASP A 68 -4.36 17.15 -0.56
N ARG A 69 -4.33 17.19 -1.91
CA ARG A 69 -5.20 18.04 -2.73
C ARG A 69 -6.49 17.37 -3.21
N PHE A 70 -6.60 16.07 -3.07
CA PHE A 70 -7.69 15.28 -3.63
C PHE A 70 -8.39 14.42 -2.56
N ASP A 71 -9.55 13.87 -2.93
CA ASP A 71 -10.35 12.97 -2.10
C ASP A 71 -9.54 11.70 -1.72
N LYS A 72 -9.18 11.58 -0.45
CA LYS A 72 -8.40 10.47 0.12
C LYS A 72 -9.05 9.11 -0.16
N LYS A 73 -10.40 9.05 -0.17
CA LYS A 73 -11.13 7.82 -0.50
C LYS A 73 -10.83 7.36 -1.92
N ARG A 74 -10.87 8.27 -2.90
CA ARG A 74 -10.57 7.94 -4.31
C ARG A 74 -9.14 7.44 -4.47
N TYR A 75 -8.18 8.08 -3.81
CA TYR A 75 -6.77 7.64 -3.85
C TYR A 75 -6.59 6.23 -3.30
N MET A 76 -7.22 5.91 -2.16
CA MET A 76 -7.17 4.56 -1.60
C MET A 76 -7.79 3.54 -2.55
N VAL A 77 -8.94 3.85 -3.15
CA VAL A 77 -9.61 2.96 -4.12
C VAL A 77 -8.71 2.71 -5.33
N TRP A 78 -8.16 3.77 -5.95
CA TRP A 78 -7.25 3.61 -7.08
C TRP A 78 -5.99 2.82 -6.72
N SER A 79 -5.40 3.07 -5.55
CA SER A 79 -4.24 2.30 -5.08
C SER A 79 -4.57 0.81 -4.94
N VAL A 80 -5.73 0.46 -4.38
CA VAL A 80 -6.17 -0.93 -4.25
C VAL A 80 -6.45 -1.56 -5.61
N LEU A 81 -7.06 -0.83 -6.54
CA LEU A 81 -7.29 -1.31 -7.91
C LEU A 81 -5.97 -1.61 -8.63
N VAL A 82 -4.98 -0.71 -8.56
CA VAL A 82 -3.64 -0.94 -9.13
C VAL A 82 -2.97 -2.16 -8.50
N PHE A 83 -3.14 -2.35 -7.19
CA PHE A 83 -2.63 -3.50 -6.46
C PHE A 83 -3.27 -4.81 -6.97
N ILE A 84 -4.59 -4.86 -7.11
CA ILE A 84 -5.33 -6.02 -7.65
C ILE A 84 -4.87 -6.32 -9.08
N LEU A 85 -4.90 -5.31 -9.95
CA LEU A 85 -4.52 -5.47 -11.35
C LEU A 85 -3.07 -5.92 -11.51
N GLY A 86 -2.15 -5.32 -10.73
CA GLY A 86 -0.74 -5.67 -10.76
C GLY A 86 -0.50 -7.13 -10.36
N PHE A 87 -1.07 -7.58 -9.23
CA PHE A 87 -0.91 -8.97 -8.80
C PHE A 87 -1.61 -9.97 -9.71
N SER A 88 -2.77 -9.63 -10.28
CA SER A 88 -3.46 -10.49 -11.25
C SER A 88 -2.72 -10.56 -12.58
N ALA A 89 -2.03 -9.50 -12.99
CA ALA A 89 -1.31 -9.46 -14.26
C ALA A 89 -0.01 -10.29 -14.23
N ILE A 90 0.71 -10.31 -13.09
CA ILE A 90 2.01 -11.03 -12.99
C ILE A 90 1.93 -12.49 -13.46
N PRO A 91 0.95 -13.33 -13.03
CA PRO A 91 0.83 -14.70 -13.49
C PRO A 91 0.47 -14.83 -14.98
N LEU A 92 -0.15 -13.84 -15.57
CA LEU A 92 -0.67 -13.87 -16.94
C LEU A 92 0.35 -13.41 -18.00
N VAL A 93 1.38 -12.67 -17.59
CA VAL A 93 2.37 -12.09 -18.51
C VAL A 93 3.53 -13.03 -18.71
N ASN A 94 3.98 -13.17 -19.96
CA ASN A 94 5.15 -13.98 -20.37
C ASN A 94 6.39 -13.12 -20.70
N ASN A 95 6.52 -11.96 -20.07
CA ASN A 95 7.64 -11.05 -20.24
C ASN A 95 8.16 -10.58 -18.87
N ALA A 96 9.43 -10.86 -18.60
CA ALA A 96 10.07 -10.54 -17.32
C ALA A 96 10.08 -9.03 -17.02
N LEU A 97 10.31 -8.19 -18.03
CA LEU A 97 10.30 -6.74 -17.86
C LEU A 97 8.93 -6.24 -17.42
N LEU A 98 7.85 -6.75 -18.02
CA LEU A 98 6.48 -6.40 -17.61
C LEU A 98 6.18 -6.84 -16.17
N VAL A 99 6.67 -8.01 -15.75
CA VAL A 99 6.53 -8.48 -14.36
C VAL A 99 7.23 -7.51 -13.41
N VAL A 100 8.43 -7.03 -13.73
CA VAL A 100 9.17 -6.05 -12.91
C VAL A 100 8.43 -4.70 -12.87
N ILE A 101 7.85 -4.26 -13.99
CA ILE A 101 7.03 -3.04 -14.05
C ILE A 101 5.79 -3.18 -13.18
N PHE A 102 5.06 -4.29 -13.27
CA PHE A 102 3.90 -4.52 -12.39
C PHE A 102 4.32 -4.57 -10.91
N PHE A 103 5.47 -5.17 -10.61
CA PHE A 103 6.01 -5.17 -9.26
C PHE A 103 6.31 -3.75 -8.75
N ALA A 104 6.89 -2.87 -9.58
CA ALA A 104 7.11 -1.46 -9.24
C ALA A 104 5.78 -0.73 -8.99
N LEU A 105 4.78 -0.94 -9.85
CA LEU A 105 3.44 -0.36 -9.70
C LEU A 105 2.74 -0.82 -8.42
N ILE A 106 2.83 -2.10 -8.07
CA ILE A 106 2.28 -2.65 -6.82
C ILE A 106 2.95 -1.98 -5.60
N ASN A 107 4.27 -1.83 -5.62
CA ASN A 107 4.99 -1.18 -4.51
C ASN A 107 4.63 0.30 -4.38
N CYS A 108 4.51 1.01 -5.51
CA CYS A 108 4.03 2.39 -5.54
C CYS A 108 2.60 2.49 -4.97
N ALA A 109 1.68 1.65 -5.44
CA ALA A 109 0.29 1.62 -4.99
C ALA A 109 0.17 1.34 -3.48
N TYR A 110 0.94 0.38 -2.96
CA TYR A 110 0.98 0.09 -1.53
C TYR A 110 1.50 1.28 -0.71
N SER A 111 2.55 1.93 -1.18
CA SER A 111 3.13 3.10 -0.51
C SER A 111 2.16 4.28 -0.49
N VAL A 112 1.48 4.54 -1.61
CA VAL A 112 0.43 5.56 -1.72
C VAL A 112 -0.72 5.25 -0.76
N PHE A 113 -1.23 4.01 -0.78
CA PHE A 113 -2.29 3.58 0.14
C PHE A 113 -1.89 3.80 1.60
N SER A 114 -0.69 3.36 2.00
CA SER A 114 -0.18 3.50 3.37
C SER A 114 -0.06 4.96 3.81
N THR A 115 0.40 5.84 2.91
CA THR A 115 0.54 7.27 3.18
C THR A 115 -0.81 7.94 3.34
N VAL A 116 -1.74 7.68 2.41
CA VAL A 116 -3.10 8.26 2.46
C VAL A 116 -3.89 7.74 3.65
N LEU A 117 -3.72 6.46 4.02
CA LEU A 117 -4.30 5.88 5.23
C LEU A 117 -3.85 6.64 6.50
N LYS A 118 -2.54 6.88 6.62
CA LYS A 118 -1.97 7.62 7.75
C LYS A 118 -2.48 9.07 7.78
N ALA A 119 -2.54 9.74 6.64
CA ALA A 119 -3.10 11.07 6.52
C ALA A 119 -4.58 11.10 6.94
N TRP A 120 -5.38 10.11 6.51
CA TRP A 120 -6.78 10.00 6.92
C TRP A 120 -6.93 9.87 8.45
N PHE A 121 -6.08 9.03 9.10
CA PHE A 121 -6.07 8.92 10.56
C PHE A 121 -5.63 10.23 11.23
N ALA A 122 -4.63 10.91 10.66
CA ALA A 122 -4.13 12.17 11.18
C ALA A 122 -5.20 13.28 11.18
N ASP A 123 -6.04 13.33 10.16
CA ASP A 123 -7.05 14.39 10.01
C ASP A 123 -8.30 14.17 10.87
N ARG A 124 -8.66 12.91 11.12
CA ARG A 124 -9.97 12.57 11.71
C ARG A 124 -9.95 12.10 13.14
N LEU A 125 -8.78 11.80 13.69
CA LEU A 125 -8.63 11.32 15.05
C LEU A 125 -8.12 12.42 15.97
N THR A 126 -8.59 12.42 17.22
CA THR A 126 -8.05 13.27 18.29
C THR A 126 -6.63 12.85 18.65
N ALA A 127 -5.80 13.75 19.20
CA ALA A 127 -4.41 13.48 19.54
C ALA A 127 -4.22 12.19 20.36
N GLU A 128 -5.07 11.98 21.38
CA GLU A 128 -5.06 10.79 22.22
C GLU A 128 -5.32 9.50 21.45
N LYS A 129 -6.29 9.51 20.52
CA LYS A 129 -6.66 8.35 19.71
C LYS A 129 -5.64 8.08 18.60
N LYS A 130 -4.98 9.13 18.08
CA LYS A 130 -3.94 8.98 17.05
C LYS A 130 -2.85 8.02 17.50
N ALA A 131 -2.21 8.27 18.65
CA ALA A 131 -1.12 7.44 19.16
C ALA A 131 -1.52 5.95 19.23
N ARG A 132 -2.71 5.67 19.77
CA ARG A 132 -3.23 4.29 19.89
C ARG A 132 -3.49 3.66 18.52
N ILE A 133 -4.10 4.37 17.58
CA ILE A 133 -4.43 3.82 16.25
C ILE A 133 -3.18 3.63 15.41
N PHE A 134 -2.20 4.54 15.47
CA PHE A 134 -0.91 4.35 14.79
C PHE A 134 -0.14 3.16 15.35
N SER A 135 -0.09 2.99 16.67
CA SER A 135 0.53 1.82 17.32
C SER A 135 -0.18 0.52 16.89
N LEU A 136 -1.53 0.50 16.89
CA LEU A 136 -2.30 -0.65 16.45
C LEU A 136 -2.05 -0.96 14.97
N ASN A 137 -2.02 0.06 14.10
CA ASN A 137 -1.70 -0.14 12.68
C ASN A 137 -0.30 -0.72 12.50
N TYR A 138 0.69 -0.24 13.26
CA TYR A 138 2.05 -0.80 13.22
C TYR A 138 2.09 -2.26 13.63
N THR A 139 1.37 -2.63 14.71
CA THR A 139 1.24 -4.03 15.16
C THR A 139 0.60 -4.90 14.07
N ILE A 140 -0.47 -4.41 13.45
CA ILE A 140 -1.17 -5.08 12.36
C ILE A 140 -0.25 -5.32 11.15
N LEU A 141 0.56 -4.34 10.79
CA LEU A 141 1.55 -4.49 9.71
C LEU A 141 2.57 -5.59 10.05
N ASN A 142 3.09 -5.62 11.28
CA ASN A 142 4.02 -6.67 11.70
C ASN A 142 3.38 -8.06 11.69
N ILE A 143 2.12 -8.18 12.11
CA ILE A 143 1.36 -9.43 12.00
C ILE A 143 1.28 -9.86 10.53
N GLY A 144 0.92 -8.94 9.63
CA GLY A 144 0.84 -9.22 8.19
C GLY A 144 2.17 -9.69 7.59
N TRP A 145 3.27 -9.06 7.97
CA TRP A 145 4.63 -9.46 7.56
C TRP A 145 5.08 -10.79 8.18
N THR A 146 4.61 -11.13 9.37
CA THR A 146 4.92 -12.41 10.02
C THR A 146 4.13 -13.55 9.42
N VAL A 147 2.86 -13.34 9.14
CA VAL A 147 1.92 -14.38 8.65
C VAL A 147 2.01 -14.57 7.13
N GLY A 148 2.30 -13.50 6.39
CA GLY A 148 2.36 -13.53 4.92
C GLY A 148 3.35 -14.55 4.34
N PRO A 149 4.65 -14.51 4.69
CA PRO A 149 5.64 -15.41 4.12
C PRO A 149 5.36 -16.91 4.36
N PRO A 150 4.96 -17.39 5.55
CA PRO A 150 4.54 -18.77 5.73
C PRO A 150 3.38 -19.20 4.82
N ILE A 151 2.38 -18.35 4.66
CA ILE A 151 1.27 -18.60 3.72
C ILE A 151 1.80 -18.67 2.29
N GLY A 152 2.65 -17.73 1.89
CA GLY A 152 3.30 -17.72 0.57
C GLY A 152 4.09 -19.00 0.32
N THR A 153 4.85 -19.50 1.31
CA THR A 153 5.60 -20.75 1.21
C THR A 153 4.68 -21.93 0.91
N LEU A 154 3.61 -22.08 1.66
CA LEU A 154 2.63 -23.16 1.46
C LEU A 154 2.01 -23.10 0.06
N LEU A 155 1.70 -21.91 -0.43
CA LEU A 155 1.11 -21.74 -1.75
C LEU A 155 2.10 -22.04 -2.89
N VAL A 156 3.36 -21.60 -2.77
CA VAL A 156 4.40 -21.85 -3.78
C VAL A 156 4.69 -23.35 -3.92
N MET A 157 4.52 -24.16 -2.87
CA MET A 157 4.64 -25.61 -2.94
C MET A 157 3.62 -26.26 -3.91
N HIS A 158 2.45 -25.65 -4.07
CA HIS A 158 1.40 -26.11 -4.99
C HIS A 158 1.53 -25.47 -6.37
N SER A 159 1.71 -24.15 -6.43
CA SER A 159 1.95 -23.41 -7.67
C SER A 159 2.61 -22.08 -7.41
N ILE A 160 3.60 -21.75 -8.25
CA ILE A 160 4.33 -20.50 -8.19
C ILE A 160 3.44 -19.25 -8.39
N ASN A 161 2.26 -19.42 -9.00
CA ASN A 161 1.31 -18.36 -9.30
C ASN A 161 0.33 -18.08 -8.13
N LEU A 162 0.13 -19.05 -7.22
CA LEU A 162 -0.90 -18.95 -6.17
C LEU A 162 -0.70 -17.78 -5.21
N PRO A 163 0.52 -17.42 -4.77
CA PRO A 163 0.71 -16.26 -3.91
C PRO A 163 0.19 -14.95 -4.52
N PHE A 164 0.33 -14.79 -5.83
CA PHE A 164 -0.13 -13.58 -6.54
C PHE A 164 -1.66 -13.52 -6.62
N TRP A 165 -2.31 -14.66 -6.87
CA TRP A 165 -3.78 -14.76 -6.85
C TRP A 165 -4.33 -14.53 -5.45
N LEU A 166 -3.68 -15.06 -4.41
CA LEU A 166 -4.06 -14.75 -3.02
C LEU A 166 -3.94 -13.25 -2.73
N ALA A 167 -2.84 -12.61 -3.13
CA ALA A 167 -2.64 -11.18 -2.90
C ALA A 167 -3.72 -10.33 -3.59
N ALA A 168 -4.08 -10.67 -4.82
CA ALA A 168 -5.17 -10.02 -5.55
C ALA A 168 -6.53 -10.23 -4.83
N ALA A 169 -6.83 -11.46 -4.38
CA ALA A 169 -8.04 -11.77 -3.63
C ALA A 169 -8.09 -11.02 -2.29
N CYS A 170 -6.98 -11.00 -1.53
CA CYS A 170 -6.88 -10.23 -0.29
C CYS A 170 -7.13 -8.73 -0.52
N ALA A 171 -6.76 -8.18 -1.67
CA ALA A 171 -6.97 -6.78 -2.00
C ALA A 171 -8.44 -6.46 -2.40
N ALA A 172 -9.21 -7.45 -2.83
CA ALA A 172 -10.63 -7.25 -3.15
C ALA A 172 -11.45 -6.82 -1.92
N PHE A 173 -11.17 -7.37 -0.75
CA PHE A 173 -11.85 -7.00 0.50
C PHE A 173 -11.65 -5.53 0.88
N PRO A 174 -10.42 -4.99 0.91
CA PRO A 174 -10.18 -3.55 1.06
C PRO A 174 -11.00 -2.68 0.13
N LEU A 175 -11.15 -3.06 -1.13
CA LEU A 175 -11.95 -2.30 -2.09
C LEU A 175 -13.42 -2.17 -1.62
N VAL A 176 -14.00 -3.29 -1.19
CA VAL A 176 -15.37 -3.32 -0.66
C VAL A 176 -15.46 -2.54 0.66
N PHE A 177 -14.51 -2.74 1.58
CA PHE A 177 -14.51 -2.06 2.88
C PHE A 177 -14.42 -0.54 2.74
N ILE A 178 -13.54 -0.06 1.86
CA ILE A 178 -13.38 1.38 1.61
C ILE A 178 -14.64 1.95 0.98
N GLN A 179 -15.26 1.24 0.04
CA GLN A 179 -16.48 1.73 -0.61
C GLN A 179 -17.67 1.79 0.36
N LEU A 180 -17.83 0.78 1.21
CA LEU A 180 -18.98 0.68 2.12
C LEU A 180 -18.82 1.57 3.39
N PHE A 181 -17.63 1.67 3.93
CA PHE A 181 -17.42 2.29 5.24
C PHE A 181 -16.75 3.67 5.21
N LEU A 182 -16.06 4.04 4.13
CA LEU A 182 -15.56 5.40 3.99
C LEU A 182 -16.58 6.29 3.29
N GLN A 183 -17.01 7.35 3.99
CA GLN A 183 -17.74 8.44 3.36
C GLN A 183 -16.77 9.24 2.48
N ARG A 184 -17.26 9.77 1.36
CA ARG A 184 -16.50 10.74 0.56
C ARG A 184 -16.12 11.92 1.45
N ASP A 185 -14.87 12.33 1.39
CA ASP A 185 -14.52 13.66 1.86
C ASP A 185 -15.18 14.64 0.89
N ASP A 186 -16.19 15.35 1.35
CA ASP A 186 -16.57 16.56 0.67
C ASP A 186 -15.33 17.45 0.71
N ALA A 187 -14.71 17.66 -0.44
CA ALA A 187 -13.43 18.34 -0.61
C ALA A 187 -13.47 19.85 -0.26
N ALA A 188 -14.42 20.26 0.55
CA ALA A 188 -14.73 21.65 0.86
C ALA A 188 -14.45 22.07 2.31
N ALA A 189 -13.89 21.24 3.15
CA ALA A 189 -13.38 21.70 4.43
C ALA A 189 -11.84 21.89 4.33
N ALA A 190 -11.37 22.57 3.31
CA ALA A 190 -10.10 23.29 3.38
C ALA A 190 -10.23 24.25 4.55
N GLN A 191 -9.57 23.97 5.66
CA GLN A 191 -9.52 24.92 6.79
C GLN A 191 -8.98 26.23 6.23
N PRO A 192 -9.75 27.33 6.27
CA PRO A 192 -9.24 28.63 5.88
C PRO A 192 -8.21 29.02 6.95
N GLY A 193 -6.92 28.87 6.65
CA GLY A 193 -5.86 29.25 7.58
C GLY A 193 -4.62 28.37 7.58
N ALA A 194 -4.60 27.22 6.91
CA ALA A 194 -3.35 26.49 6.72
C ALA A 194 -2.50 27.26 5.70
N ALA A 195 -1.47 27.96 6.17
CA ALA A 195 -0.48 28.58 5.30
C ALA A 195 0.09 27.53 4.32
N PRO A 196 0.26 27.87 3.04
CA PRO A 196 0.82 26.94 2.08
C PRO A 196 2.21 26.51 2.56
N TRP A 197 2.38 25.18 2.71
CA TRP A 197 3.65 24.61 3.08
C TRP A 197 4.74 25.07 2.10
N SER A 198 5.74 25.80 2.59
CA SER A 198 6.90 26.20 1.80
C SER A 198 8.15 25.59 2.42
N PRO A 199 9.08 25.04 1.59
CA PRO A 199 10.34 24.48 2.09
C PRO A 199 11.18 25.48 2.89
N SER A 200 10.95 26.78 2.69
CA SER A 200 11.62 27.87 3.41
C SER A 200 11.29 27.92 4.91
N VAL A 201 10.17 27.32 5.35
CA VAL A 201 9.82 27.27 6.78
C VAL A 201 10.77 26.33 7.54
N LEU A 202 11.17 25.21 6.95
CA LEU A 202 12.12 24.27 7.57
C LEU A 202 13.56 24.84 7.65
N LEU A 203 13.93 25.73 6.74
CA LEU A 203 15.25 26.37 6.75
C LEU A 203 15.32 27.56 7.71
N ARG A 204 14.20 28.09 8.16
CA ARG A 204 14.12 29.24 9.06
C ARG A 204 14.07 28.85 10.54
N ASP A 205 13.62 27.63 10.84
CA ASP A 205 13.58 27.09 12.21
C ASP A 205 14.96 26.46 12.57
N ARG A 206 15.93 27.35 12.84
CA ARG A 206 17.27 26.97 13.36
C ARG A 206 17.28 26.72 14.90
N ALA A 207 16.14 26.42 15.48
CA ALA A 207 16.01 26.18 16.91
C ALA A 207 15.48 24.76 17.20
N LEU A 208 16.21 23.75 16.68
CA LEU A 208 16.13 22.35 17.15
C LEU A 208 17.54 21.79 17.24
#